data_aacc8a50fbf3d5f0f986bb128f36e661
#
_entry.id   aacc8a50fbf3d5f0f986bb128f36e661
#
_cell.length_a   1.000
_cell.length_b   1.000
_cell.length_c   1.000
_cell.angle_alpha   90.00
_cell.angle_beta   90.00
_cell.angle_gamma   90.00
#
_symmetry.space_group_name_H-M   'P 1'
#
loop_
_entity.id
_entity.type
_entity.pdbx_description
1 polymer ?
#
loop_
_entity_poly.entity_id
_entity_poly.type
_entity_poly.pdbx_seq_one_letter_code
_entity_poly.pdbx_strand_id
1 'polypeptide(L)'
;PIVIREDGSFLYHLPSVIDDVDFGITHIVRGEDHVTNTASQIQMFEALGGRVPTFAHLPLLTGKEGKLSKRLGSLGVSELRAEGIEPMAVSSFLAKLGTSEAIEPFYDLETLAATLDFAKIGRAQPKFDEEELKHFNVKLVHGLDYDRVAGRVDVDEQFWNAVRPNLERVADVKIWTDICRREVIPVIEDDALLKTAAELLPPEPWNQETWTPVSYTHLRAHE
;
A
#
# COMPACT_ATOMS: atom_id res chain seq x y z
N PRO A 1 -5.20 34.13 -18.62
CA PRO A 1 -5.55 32.76 -18.94
C PRO A 1 -6.92 32.71 -19.63
N ILE A 2 -7.12 31.77 -20.56
CA ILE A 2 -8.43 31.47 -21.13
C ILE A 2 -9.19 30.67 -20.09
N VAL A 3 -10.40 31.10 -19.73
CA VAL A 3 -11.26 30.45 -18.73
C VAL A 3 -12.53 29.84 -19.32
N ILE A 4 -12.92 30.32 -20.54
CA ILE A 4 -14.07 29.85 -21.31
C ILE A 4 -13.58 29.59 -22.74
N ARG A 5 -13.97 28.48 -23.34
CA ARG A 5 -13.72 28.16 -24.76
C ARG A 5 -14.68 28.86 -25.67
N GLU A 6 -14.41 28.87 -26.98
CA GLU A 6 -15.28 29.45 -27.99
C GLU A 6 -16.69 28.83 -28.02
N ASP A 7 -16.81 27.56 -27.65
CA ASP A 7 -18.08 26.83 -27.54
C ASP A 7 -18.88 27.15 -26.26
N GLY A 8 -18.38 28.05 -25.41
CA GLY A 8 -18.99 28.44 -24.16
C GLY A 8 -18.69 27.49 -23.00
N SER A 9 -17.94 26.41 -23.20
CA SER A 9 -17.56 25.49 -22.12
C SER A 9 -16.44 26.09 -21.23
N PHE A 10 -16.57 25.88 -19.92
CA PHE A 10 -15.58 26.36 -18.98
C PHE A 10 -14.33 25.46 -18.98
N LEU A 11 -13.17 26.07 -18.88
CA LEU A 11 -11.93 25.39 -18.53
C LEU A 11 -11.88 25.19 -17.01
N TYR A 12 -11.31 24.07 -16.57
CA TYR A 12 -11.39 23.58 -15.19
C TYR A 12 -10.93 24.60 -14.13
N HIS A 13 -10.05 25.52 -14.46
CA HIS A 13 -9.54 26.51 -13.51
C HIS A 13 -10.62 27.38 -12.89
N LEU A 14 -11.58 27.85 -13.68
CA LEU A 14 -12.63 28.73 -13.18
C LEU A 14 -13.65 27.96 -12.31
N PRO A 15 -14.22 26.84 -12.74
CA PRO A 15 -15.08 26.02 -11.91
C PRO A 15 -14.41 25.61 -10.59
N SER A 16 -13.14 25.17 -10.63
CA SER A 16 -12.42 24.81 -9.38
C SER A 16 -12.32 25.95 -8.40
N VAL A 17 -12.04 27.18 -8.88
CA VAL A 17 -11.96 28.35 -7.99
C VAL A 17 -13.32 28.73 -7.41
N ILE A 18 -14.39 28.60 -8.22
CA ILE A 18 -15.77 28.84 -7.76
C ILE A 18 -16.13 27.84 -6.66
N ASP A 19 -15.89 26.55 -6.90
CA ASP A 19 -16.14 25.48 -5.93
C ASP A 19 -15.34 25.71 -4.63
N ASP A 20 -14.07 26.08 -4.73
CA ASP A 20 -13.20 26.35 -3.59
C ASP A 20 -13.73 27.56 -2.77
N VAL A 21 -14.28 28.58 -3.41
CA VAL A 21 -14.92 29.72 -2.74
C VAL A 21 -16.22 29.28 -2.05
N ASP A 22 -17.08 28.56 -2.76
CA ASP A 22 -18.39 28.13 -2.27
C ASP A 22 -18.27 27.13 -1.10
N PHE A 23 -17.29 26.22 -1.15
CA PHE A 23 -17.01 25.28 -0.08
C PHE A 23 -16.14 25.87 1.05
N GLY A 24 -15.66 27.11 0.90
CA GLY A 24 -14.83 27.76 1.91
C GLY A 24 -13.49 27.08 2.12
N ILE A 25 -12.86 26.57 1.05
CA ILE A 25 -11.57 25.89 1.11
C ILE A 25 -10.50 26.83 1.64
N THR A 26 -9.76 26.40 2.67
CA THR A 26 -8.74 27.20 3.35
C THR A 26 -7.32 26.86 2.93
N HIS A 27 -7.08 25.63 2.49
CA HIS A 27 -5.76 25.13 2.10
C HIS A 27 -5.87 24.27 0.84
N ILE A 28 -4.98 24.51 -0.13
CA ILE A 28 -4.86 23.74 -1.37
C ILE A 28 -3.46 23.13 -1.40
N VAL A 29 -3.40 21.80 -1.21
CA VAL A 29 -2.15 21.02 -1.25
C VAL A 29 -2.17 20.17 -2.51
N ARG A 30 -1.18 20.33 -3.39
CA ARG A 30 -1.18 19.67 -4.71
C ARG A 30 0.22 19.52 -5.30
N GLY A 31 0.33 18.91 -6.48
CA GLY A 31 1.61 18.74 -7.15
C GLY A 31 2.23 20.06 -7.64
N GLU A 32 3.56 20.10 -7.68
CA GLU A 32 4.35 21.28 -8.11
C GLU A 32 4.12 21.67 -9.58
N ASP A 33 3.56 20.79 -10.40
CA ASP A 33 3.15 21.07 -11.80
C ASP A 33 2.06 22.15 -11.88
N HIS A 34 1.36 22.42 -10.77
CA HIS A 34 0.36 23.46 -10.66
C HIS A 34 0.86 24.81 -10.14
N VAL A 35 2.17 24.99 -9.89
CA VAL A 35 2.73 26.25 -9.38
C VAL A 35 2.35 27.46 -10.27
N THR A 36 2.51 27.32 -11.59
CA THR A 36 2.16 28.38 -12.54
C THR A 36 0.66 28.70 -12.56
N ASN A 37 -0.18 27.69 -12.33
CA ASN A 37 -1.63 27.84 -12.27
C ASN A 37 -2.09 28.64 -11.04
N THR A 38 -1.34 28.54 -9.95
CA THR A 38 -1.66 29.22 -8.68
C THR A 38 -1.74 30.71 -8.85
N ALA A 39 -0.83 31.34 -9.59
CA ALA A 39 -0.85 32.77 -9.83
C ALA A 39 -2.15 33.22 -10.52
N SER A 40 -2.63 32.48 -11.51
CA SER A 40 -3.89 32.77 -12.21
C SER A 40 -5.12 32.53 -11.31
N GLN A 41 -5.07 31.48 -10.49
CA GLN A 41 -6.17 31.16 -9.57
C GLN A 41 -6.29 32.19 -8.45
N ILE A 42 -5.19 32.71 -7.91
CA ILE A 42 -5.22 33.82 -6.94
C ILE A 42 -5.97 35.03 -7.53
N GLN A 43 -5.67 35.42 -8.78
CA GLN A 43 -6.38 36.50 -9.45
C GLN A 43 -7.87 36.22 -9.59
N MET A 44 -8.25 34.96 -9.84
CA MET A 44 -9.66 34.56 -9.92
C MET A 44 -10.36 34.63 -8.56
N PHE A 45 -9.71 34.16 -7.46
CA PHE A 45 -10.23 34.33 -6.10
C PHE A 45 -10.51 35.79 -5.77
N GLU A 46 -9.54 36.66 -6.05
CA GLU A 46 -9.68 38.10 -5.84
C GLU A 46 -10.80 38.72 -6.67
N ALA A 47 -10.89 38.37 -7.96
CA ALA A 47 -11.93 38.86 -8.86
C ALA A 47 -13.34 38.41 -8.46
N LEU A 48 -13.48 37.23 -7.87
CA LEU A 48 -14.75 36.71 -7.34
C LEU A 48 -15.07 37.24 -5.94
N GLY A 49 -14.17 38.01 -5.31
CA GLY A 49 -14.33 38.49 -3.94
C GLY A 49 -14.21 37.38 -2.88
N GLY A 50 -13.66 36.25 -3.28
CA GLY A 50 -13.41 35.09 -2.40
C GLY A 50 -12.13 35.26 -1.57
N ARG A 51 -12.04 34.53 -0.44
CA ARG A 51 -10.81 34.43 0.33
C ARG A 51 -9.79 33.58 -0.42
N VAL A 52 -8.59 34.10 -0.61
CA VAL A 52 -7.47 33.32 -1.21
C VAL A 52 -7.00 32.25 -0.20
N PRO A 53 -7.02 30.96 -0.57
CA PRO A 53 -6.53 29.90 0.28
C PRO A 53 -4.99 29.92 0.42
N THR A 54 -4.49 29.20 1.41
CA THR A 54 -3.07 28.90 1.52
C THR A 54 -2.70 27.78 0.53
N PHE A 55 -1.65 27.99 -0.27
CA PHE A 55 -1.20 26.99 -1.24
C PHE A 55 0.07 26.28 -0.75
N ALA A 56 0.12 24.97 -0.93
CA ALA A 56 1.31 24.16 -0.80
C ALA A 56 1.51 23.29 -2.05
N HIS A 57 2.75 23.18 -2.51
CA HIS A 57 3.11 22.38 -3.70
C HIS A 57 4.09 21.30 -3.29
N LEU A 58 3.71 20.05 -3.56
CA LEU A 58 4.51 18.87 -3.27
C LEU A 58 5.27 18.44 -4.54
N PRO A 59 6.48 17.88 -4.40
CA PRO A 59 7.21 17.33 -5.53
C PRO A 59 6.41 16.17 -6.15
N LEU A 60 6.52 16.03 -7.47
CA LEU A 60 5.88 14.93 -8.20
C LEU A 60 6.60 13.61 -7.94
N LEU A 61 5.82 12.54 -7.88
CA LEU A 61 6.38 11.19 -7.82
C LEU A 61 6.99 10.81 -9.17
N THR A 62 8.15 10.16 -9.13
CA THR A 62 8.80 9.56 -10.29
C THR A 62 8.88 8.05 -10.13
N GLY A 63 8.88 7.30 -11.23
CA GLY A 63 9.17 5.87 -11.23
C GLY A 63 10.68 5.61 -11.33
N LYS A 64 11.08 4.34 -11.25
CA LYS A 64 12.49 3.90 -11.41
C LYS A 64 13.11 4.40 -12.72
N GLU A 65 12.36 4.43 -13.82
CA GLU A 65 12.81 4.79 -15.17
C GLU A 65 12.37 6.20 -15.61
N GLY A 66 11.96 7.05 -14.68
CA GLY A 66 11.51 8.41 -14.96
C GLY A 66 10.05 8.66 -14.62
N LYS A 67 9.30 9.41 -15.47
CA LYS A 67 7.91 9.74 -15.18
C LYS A 67 7.04 8.48 -15.03
N LEU A 68 6.24 8.42 -13.96
CA LEU A 68 5.16 7.46 -13.82
C LEU A 68 4.20 7.65 -15.02
N SER A 69 4.31 6.79 -16.03
CA SER A 69 3.52 6.91 -17.24
C SER A 69 2.47 5.81 -17.31
N LYS A 70 1.25 6.19 -17.66
CA LYS A 70 0.12 5.26 -17.90
C LYS A 70 0.38 4.21 -18.99
N ARG A 71 1.52 4.27 -19.70
CA ARG A 71 1.86 3.39 -20.83
C ARG A 71 2.59 2.09 -20.44
N LEU A 72 3.03 1.96 -19.18
CA LEU A 72 3.75 0.78 -18.66
C LEU A 72 2.88 -0.10 -17.73
N GLY A 73 1.56 -0.22 -18.00
CA GLY A 73 0.64 -0.96 -17.14
C GLY A 73 0.41 -0.14 -15.86
N SER A 74 -0.48 0.80 -15.93
CA SER A 74 -0.63 1.85 -14.91
C SER A 74 -0.94 1.26 -13.54
N LEU A 75 -0.10 1.59 -12.61
CA LEU A 75 -0.30 1.39 -11.17
C LEU A 75 -1.44 2.29 -10.70
N GLY A 76 -2.66 1.91 -11.02
CA GLY A 76 -3.85 2.57 -10.49
C GLY A 76 -4.24 1.96 -9.15
N VAL A 77 -5.04 2.67 -8.37
CA VAL A 77 -5.58 2.16 -7.10
C VAL A 77 -6.40 0.87 -7.33
N SER A 78 -7.02 0.74 -8.51
CA SER A 78 -7.79 -0.45 -8.90
C SER A 78 -6.91 -1.69 -9.03
N GLU A 79 -5.74 -1.54 -9.64
CA GLU A 79 -4.75 -2.59 -9.84
C GLU A 79 -4.14 -3.00 -8.51
N LEU A 80 -3.72 -2.05 -7.67
CA LEU A 80 -3.22 -2.33 -6.31
C LEU A 80 -4.25 -3.08 -5.47
N ARG A 81 -5.53 -2.71 -5.57
CA ARG A 81 -6.62 -3.44 -4.91
C ARG A 81 -6.75 -4.87 -5.44
N ALA A 82 -6.69 -5.06 -6.75
CA ALA A 82 -6.78 -6.39 -7.37
C ALA A 82 -5.60 -7.28 -6.99
N GLU A 83 -4.41 -6.70 -6.80
CA GLU A 83 -3.22 -7.38 -6.29
C GLU A 83 -3.28 -7.68 -4.78
N GLY A 84 -4.28 -7.18 -4.07
CA GLY A 84 -4.46 -7.44 -2.63
C GLY A 84 -3.59 -6.57 -1.73
N ILE A 85 -3.13 -5.42 -2.24
CA ILE A 85 -2.42 -4.41 -1.43
C ILE A 85 -3.41 -3.73 -0.48
N GLU A 86 -3.08 -3.69 0.79
CA GLU A 86 -3.91 -3.07 1.81
C GLU A 86 -3.98 -1.54 1.64
N PRO A 87 -5.17 -0.92 1.81
CA PRO A 87 -5.31 0.53 1.67
C PRO A 87 -4.37 1.31 2.59
N MET A 88 -4.18 0.82 3.82
CA MET A 88 -3.27 1.46 4.77
C MET A 88 -1.80 1.26 4.42
N ALA A 89 -1.44 0.22 3.66
CA ALA A 89 -0.08 0.11 3.11
C ALA A 89 0.17 1.22 2.11
N VAL A 90 -0.75 1.46 1.17
CA VAL A 90 -0.65 2.55 0.20
C VAL A 90 -0.58 3.92 0.91
N SER A 91 -1.50 4.17 1.84
CA SER A 91 -1.59 5.44 2.55
C SER A 91 -0.34 5.73 3.39
N SER A 92 0.12 4.75 4.18
CA SER A 92 1.32 4.89 5.02
C SER A 92 2.58 5.09 4.18
N PHE A 93 2.72 4.28 3.11
CA PHE A 93 3.87 4.36 2.20
C PHE A 93 3.95 5.74 1.54
N LEU A 94 2.87 6.20 0.92
CA LEU A 94 2.84 7.48 0.21
C LEU A 94 2.97 8.69 1.15
N ALA A 95 2.39 8.63 2.36
CA ALA A 95 2.49 9.73 3.33
C ALA A 95 3.92 9.95 3.84
N LYS A 96 4.75 8.91 3.85
CA LYS A 96 6.15 8.99 4.31
C LYS A 96 7.15 9.07 3.17
N LEU A 97 6.74 8.71 1.95
CA LEU A 97 7.60 8.77 0.77
C LEU A 97 8.01 10.22 0.47
N GLY A 98 9.32 10.48 0.39
CA GLY A 98 9.85 11.82 0.19
C GLY A 98 9.93 12.70 1.43
N THR A 99 9.65 12.14 2.60
CA THR A 99 9.92 12.79 3.89
C THR A 99 11.27 12.36 4.48
N SER A 100 11.69 13.00 5.55
CA SER A 100 12.87 12.60 6.34
C SER A 100 12.58 11.51 7.36
N GLU A 101 11.36 10.97 7.39
CA GLU A 101 10.92 9.95 8.34
C GLU A 101 11.03 8.55 7.74
N ALA A 102 11.13 7.54 8.59
CA ALA A 102 11.07 6.15 8.19
C ALA A 102 9.67 5.79 7.68
N ILE A 103 9.59 4.92 6.66
CA ILE A 103 8.33 4.36 6.18
C ILE A 103 7.95 3.22 7.11
N GLU A 104 6.94 3.46 7.96
CA GLU A 104 6.43 2.52 8.95
C GLU A 104 4.94 2.27 8.75
N PRO A 105 4.42 1.04 9.06
CA PRO A 105 3.02 0.74 8.94
C PRO A 105 2.17 1.50 9.95
N PHE A 106 1.12 2.13 9.46
CA PHE A 106 0.02 2.66 10.26
C PHE A 106 -1.25 1.86 9.92
N TYR A 107 -2.06 1.61 10.92
CA TYR A 107 -3.24 0.75 10.77
C TYR A 107 -4.55 1.53 10.69
N ASP A 108 -4.51 2.85 10.87
CA ASP A 108 -5.64 3.76 10.71
C ASP A 108 -5.18 5.14 10.23
N LEU A 109 -6.10 5.86 9.60
CA LEU A 109 -5.83 7.17 9.02
C LEU A 109 -5.64 8.26 10.09
N GLU A 110 -6.27 8.15 11.25
CA GLU A 110 -6.19 9.15 12.31
C GLU A 110 -4.77 9.21 12.88
N THR A 111 -4.24 8.04 13.24
CA THR A 111 -2.85 7.93 13.72
C THR A 111 -1.85 8.39 12.65
N LEU A 112 -2.06 8.00 11.39
CA LEU A 112 -1.21 8.44 10.29
C LEU A 112 -1.26 9.96 10.11
N ALA A 113 -2.45 10.56 10.10
CA ALA A 113 -2.65 12.00 9.93
C ALA A 113 -2.01 12.82 11.07
N ALA A 114 -2.02 12.30 12.29
CA ALA A 114 -1.37 12.94 13.44
C ALA A 114 0.16 13.06 13.27
N THR A 115 0.76 12.29 12.37
CA THR A 115 2.21 12.38 12.09
C THR A 115 2.55 13.32 10.94
N LEU A 116 1.54 13.95 10.28
CA LEU A 116 1.77 14.83 9.14
C LEU A 116 2.48 16.11 9.58
N ASP A 117 3.66 16.35 9.00
CA ASP A 117 4.43 17.55 9.21
C ASP A 117 5.01 18.01 7.87
N PHE A 118 4.50 19.13 7.35
CA PHE A 118 4.97 19.70 6.08
C PHE A 118 6.45 20.09 6.11
N ALA A 119 7.02 20.38 7.28
CA ALA A 119 8.43 20.71 7.40
C ALA A 119 9.37 19.53 7.11
N LYS A 120 8.86 18.30 7.20
CA LYS A 120 9.59 17.07 6.94
C LYS A 120 9.54 16.61 5.48
N ILE A 121 8.69 17.24 4.65
CA ILE A 121 8.56 16.92 3.24
C ILE A 121 9.74 17.52 2.47
N GLY A 122 10.50 16.65 1.79
CA GLY A 122 11.62 17.04 0.94
C GLY A 122 11.16 17.77 -0.32
N ARG A 123 12.09 18.53 -0.95
CA ARG A 123 11.82 19.21 -2.24
C ARG A 123 12.22 18.36 -3.44
N ALA A 124 13.02 17.30 -3.23
CA ALA A 124 13.40 16.38 -4.29
C ALA A 124 12.24 15.48 -4.66
N GLN A 125 12.09 15.17 -5.94
CA GLN A 125 11.06 14.26 -6.43
C GLN A 125 11.33 12.85 -5.90
N PRO A 126 10.44 12.28 -5.07
CA PRO A 126 10.63 10.96 -4.52
C PRO A 126 10.39 9.90 -5.61
N LYS A 127 11.14 8.81 -5.53
CA LYS A 127 11.00 7.68 -6.42
C LYS A 127 10.01 6.67 -5.83
N PHE A 128 8.94 6.42 -6.56
CA PHE A 128 8.01 5.35 -6.22
C PHE A 128 8.50 4.03 -6.80
N ASP A 129 8.59 3.03 -5.95
CA ASP A 129 8.93 1.66 -6.30
C ASP A 129 7.78 0.73 -5.86
N GLU A 130 7.19 0.04 -6.84
CA GLU A 130 6.09 -0.90 -6.61
C GLU A 130 6.52 -2.10 -5.77
N GLU A 131 7.72 -2.61 -6.00
CA GLU A 131 8.24 -3.74 -5.24
C GLU A 131 8.48 -3.36 -3.77
N GLU A 132 8.95 -2.14 -3.51
CA GLU A 132 9.04 -1.63 -2.13
C GLU A 132 7.66 -1.54 -1.47
N LEU A 133 6.63 -1.08 -2.20
CA LEU A 133 5.26 -1.06 -1.68
C LEU A 133 4.75 -2.48 -1.38
N LYS A 134 5.03 -3.47 -2.24
CA LYS A 134 4.65 -4.87 -2.01
C LYS A 134 5.32 -5.44 -0.76
N HIS A 135 6.63 -5.23 -0.61
CA HIS A 135 7.34 -5.63 0.61
C HIS A 135 6.81 -4.92 1.86
N PHE A 136 6.47 -3.65 1.72
CA PHE A 136 5.87 -2.88 2.80
C PHE A 136 4.47 -3.41 3.17
N ASN A 137 3.67 -3.84 2.18
CA ASN A 137 2.39 -4.50 2.41
C ASN A 137 2.54 -5.77 3.24
N VAL A 138 3.53 -6.61 2.94
CA VAL A 138 3.83 -7.81 3.74
C VAL A 138 4.08 -7.43 5.21
N LYS A 139 4.92 -6.42 5.45
CA LYS A 139 5.21 -5.93 6.80
C LYS A 139 3.94 -5.46 7.52
N LEU A 140 3.05 -4.75 6.81
CA LEU A 140 1.78 -4.30 7.36
C LEU A 140 0.86 -5.50 7.67
N VAL A 141 0.71 -6.46 6.75
CA VAL A 141 -0.12 -7.66 6.94
C VAL A 141 0.34 -8.45 8.15
N HIS A 142 1.64 -8.61 8.36
CA HIS A 142 2.21 -9.30 9.53
C HIS A 142 1.86 -8.62 10.86
N GLY A 143 1.54 -7.34 10.86
CA GLY A 143 1.14 -6.59 12.05
C GLY A 143 -0.38 -6.41 12.20
N LEU A 144 -1.22 -6.91 11.26
CA LEU A 144 -2.67 -6.76 11.36
C LEU A 144 -3.27 -7.63 12.46
N ASP A 145 -3.93 -7.02 13.42
CA ASP A 145 -4.72 -7.73 14.42
C ASP A 145 -5.97 -8.34 13.80
N TYR A 146 -6.44 -9.44 14.41
CA TYR A 146 -7.59 -10.19 13.92
C TYR A 146 -8.85 -9.33 13.73
N ASP A 147 -9.13 -8.41 14.65
CA ASP A 147 -10.29 -7.52 14.59
C ASP A 147 -10.37 -6.70 13.27
N ARG A 148 -9.23 -6.42 12.66
CA ARG A 148 -9.14 -5.66 11.40
C ARG A 148 -9.43 -6.51 10.17
N VAL A 149 -9.41 -7.82 10.31
CA VAL A 149 -9.58 -8.77 9.22
C VAL A 149 -10.77 -9.73 9.41
N ALA A 150 -11.34 -9.83 10.61
CA ALA A 150 -12.40 -10.77 10.97
C ALA A 150 -13.60 -10.78 10.00
N GLY A 151 -13.97 -9.61 9.45
CA GLY A 151 -15.04 -9.51 8.45
C GLY A 151 -14.63 -9.88 7.01
N ARG A 152 -13.37 -10.24 6.80
CA ARG A 152 -12.77 -10.48 5.46
C ARG A 152 -12.21 -11.88 5.29
N VAL A 153 -12.03 -12.61 6.38
CA VAL A 153 -11.44 -13.95 6.42
C VAL A 153 -12.40 -14.94 7.10
N ASP A 154 -12.41 -16.19 6.63
CA ASP A 154 -13.23 -17.28 7.19
C ASP A 154 -12.37 -18.20 8.06
N VAL A 155 -11.71 -17.60 9.07
CA VAL A 155 -10.90 -18.30 10.05
C VAL A 155 -11.05 -17.62 11.41
N ASP A 156 -10.71 -18.33 12.49
CA ASP A 156 -10.69 -17.75 13.83
C ASP A 156 -9.38 -16.98 14.12
N GLU A 157 -9.36 -16.29 15.24
CA GLU A 157 -8.22 -15.50 15.68
C GLU A 157 -6.96 -16.34 15.90
N GLN A 158 -7.10 -17.54 16.44
CA GLN A 158 -5.97 -18.43 16.72
C GLN A 158 -5.29 -18.85 15.42
N PHE A 159 -6.08 -19.23 14.41
CA PHE A 159 -5.57 -19.58 13.09
C PHE A 159 -4.92 -18.38 12.40
N TRP A 160 -5.59 -17.21 12.41
CA TRP A 160 -5.03 -15.99 11.85
C TRP A 160 -3.67 -15.68 12.45
N ASN A 161 -3.56 -15.64 13.77
CA ASN A 161 -2.32 -15.33 14.47
C ASN A 161 -1.18 -16.34 14.19
N ALA A 162 -1.53 -17.61 13.92
CA ALA A 162 -0.56 -18.64 13.57
C ALA A 162 -0.01 -18.47 12.14
N VAL A 163 -0.85 -18.09 11.17
CA VAL A 163 -0.45 -18.04 9.74
C VAL A 163 -0.03 -16.65 9.29
N ARG A 164 -0.50 -15.57 9.94
CA ARG A 164 -0.24 -14.17 9.60
C ARG A 164 1.23 -13.87 9.25
N PRO A 165 2.24 -14.38 9.99
CA PRO A 165 3.65 -14.12 9.68
C PRO A 165 4.14 -14.72 8.34
N ASN A 166 3.33 -15.54 7.69
CA ASN A 166 3.67 -16.21 6.43
C ASN A 166 2.82 -15.68 5.25
N LEU A 167 2.02 -14.64 5.47
CA LEU A 167 1.13 -14.08 4.45
C LEU A 167 1.78 -12.87 3.77
N GLU A 168 1.66 -12.79 2.46
CA GLU A 168 1.97 -11.57 1.70
C GLU A 168 0.74 -10.67 1.59
N ARG A 169 -0.45 -11.27 1.54
CA ARG A 169 -1.76 -10.62 1.41
C ARG A 169 -2.76 -11.27 2.36
N VAL A 170 -3.74 -10.52 2.82
CA VAL A 170 -4.81 -11.06 3.68
C VAL A 170 -5.52 -12.24 3.01
N ALA A 171 -5.73 -12.17 1.68
CA ALA A 171 -6.40 -13.24 0.93
C ALA A 171 -5.62 -14.58 0.93
N ASP A 172 -4.31 -14.57 1.15
CA ASP A 172 -3.48 -15.76 1.13
C ASP A 172 -3.76 -16.70 2.32
N VAL A 173 -4.53 -16.23 3.33
CA VAL A 173 -5.04 -17.09 4.42
C VAL A 173 -5.81 -18.29 3.87
N LYS A 174 -6.46 -18.14 2.71
CA LYS A 174 -7.17 -19.24 2.05
C LYS A 174 -6.23 -20.39 1.68
N ILE A 175 -5.03 -20.11 1.21
CA ILE A 175 -4.03 -21.13 0.86
C ILE A 175 -3.73 -21.99 2.10
N TRP A 176 -3.55 -21.36 3.25
CA TRP A 176 -3.28 -22.05 4.51
C TRP A 176 -4.47 -22.85 5.02
N THR A 177 -5.71 -22.33 4.86
CA THR A 177 -6.91 -23.11 5.17
C THR A 177 -7.04 -24.34 4.29
N ASP A 178 -6.82 -24.20 2.98
CA ASP A 178 -6.89 -25.31 2.03
C ASP A 178 -5.84 -26.41 2.37
N ILE A 179 -4.61 -26.01 2.74
CA ILE A 179 -3.55 -26.91 3.20
C ILE A 179 -4.01 -27.65 4.47
N CYS A 180 -4.49 -26.94 5.47
CA CYS A 180 -4.90 -27.52 6.75
C CYS A 180 -6.12 -28.45 6.61
N ARG A 181 -7.02 -28.16 5.66
CA ARG A 181 -8.17 -29.02 5.33
C ARG A 181 -7.82 -30.18 4.39
N ARG A 182 -6.57 -30.27 3.95
CA ARG A 182 -6.11 -31.25 2.94
C ARG A 182 -6.83 -31.15 1.59
N GLU A 183 -7.25 -29.93 1.23
CA GLU A 183 -7.93 -29.64 -0.04
C GLU A 183 -6.92 -29.39 -1.18
N VAL A 184 -5.64 -29.33 -0.87
CA VAL A 184 -4.55 -29.14 -1.84
C VAL A 184 -4.07 -30.51 -2.35
N ILE A 185 -4.06 -30.67 -3.66
CA ILE A 185 -3.41 -31.81 -4.30
C ILE A 185 -1.91 -31.49 -4.39
N PRO A 186 -1.03 -32.20 -3.65
CA PRO A 186 0.39 -31.92 -3.70
C PRO A 186 0.96 -32.28 -5.09
N VAL A 187 1.78 -31.40 -5.63
CA VAL A 187 2.60 -31.70 -6.81
C VAL A 187 3.86 -32.40 -6.32
N ILE A 188 3.98 -33.68 -6.65
CA ILE A 188 5.10 -34.52 -6.24
C ILE A 188 6.03 -34.66 -7.46
N GLU A 189 7.20 -34.00 -7.41
CA GLU A 189 8.20 -34.07 -8.48
C GLU A 189 9.12 -35.28 -8.32
N ASP A 190 9.39 -35.68 -7.07
CA ASP A 190 10.26 -36.83 -6.73
C ASP A 190 9.60 -37.72 -5.67
N ASP A 191 8.93 -38.78 -6.13
CA ASP A 191 8.25 -39.76 -5.27
C ASP A 191 9.25 -40.58 -4.42
N ALA A 192 10.46 -40.80 -4.94
CA ALA A 192 11.48 -41.58 -4.23
C ALA A 192 12.06 -40.79 -3.06
N LEU A 193 12.32 -39.49 -3.26
CA LEU A 193 12.77 -38.60 -2.19
C LEU A 193 11.71 -38.47 -1.06
N LEU A 194 10.43 -38.35 -1.45
CA LEU A 194 9.34 -38.27 -0.46
C LEU A 194 9.20 -39.54 0.36
N LYS A 195 9.32 -40.70 -0.23
CA LYS A 195 9.30 -42.00 0.49
C LYS A 195 10.44 -42.08 1.49
N THR A 196 11.65 -41.71 1.06
CA THR A 196 12.80 -41.68 1.96
C THR A 196 12.64 -40.68 3.09
N ALA A 197 12.12 -39.48 2.79
CA ALA A 197 11.84 -38.46 3.79
C ALA A 197 10.76 -38.93 4.80
N ALA A 198 9.72 -39.63 4.33
CA ALA A 198 8.68 -40.16 5.20
C ALA A 198 9.20 -41.19 6.21
N GLU A 199 10.22 -41.98 5.82
CA GLU A 199 10.87 -42.95 6.74
C GLU A 199 11.69 -42.26 7.84
N LEU A 200 12.10 -41.01 7.61
CA LEU A 200 12.86 -40.21 8.56
C LEU A 200 11.99 -39.40 9.53
N LEU A 201 10.67 -39.32 9.28
CA LEU A 201 9.76 -38.59 10.15
C LEU A 201 9.59 -39.32 11.49
N PRO A 202 9.54 -38.58 12.62
CA PRO A 202 9.24 -39.17 13.92
C PRO A 202 7.81 -39.70 13.94
N PRO A 203 7.48 -40.65 14.84
CA PRO A 203 6.14 -41.17 14.98
C PRO A 203 5.16 -40.09 15.47
N GLU A 204 3.93 -40.17 15.01
CA GLU A 204 2.83 -39.31 15.49
C GLU A 204 2.46 -39.63 16.96
N PRO A 205 1.95 -38.64 17.73
CA PRO A 205 1.57 -37.27 17.32
C PRO A 205 2.75 -36.30 17.27
N TRP A 206 2.79 -35.47 16.23
CA TRP A 206 3.82 -34.44 16.09
C TRP A 206 3.47 -33.19 16.89
N ASN A 207 4.46 -32.66 17.61
CA ASN A 207 4.38 -31.42 18.38
C ASN A 207 5.68 -30.61 18.19
N GLN A 208 5.77 -29.50 18.84
CA GLN A 208 6.94 -28.61 18.73
C GLN A 208 8.24 -29.28 19.17
N GLU A 209 8.20 -30.16 20.18
CA GLU A 209 9.37 -30.90 20.67
C GLU A 209 9.80 -31.94 19.64
N THR A 210 8.87 -32.55 18.93
CA THR A 210 9.12 -33.54 17.86
C THR A 210 9.80 -32.89 16.64
N TRP A 211 9.39 -31.64 16.25
CA TRP A 211 9.96 -30.95 15.12
C TRP A 211 11.35 -30.38 15.33
N THR A 212 11.68 -29.96 16.56
CA THR A 212 12.97 -29.34 16.87
C THR A 212 14.18 -30.22 16.49
N PRO A 213 14.23 -31.53 16.78
CA PRO A 213 15.31 -32.39 16.32
C PRO A 213 15.36 -32.59 14.82
N VAL A 214 14.18 -32.71 14.14
CA VAL A 214 14.09 -32.98 12.70
C VAL A 214 14.61 -31.80 11.89
N SER A 215 14.26 -30.59 12.25
CA SER A 215 14.71 -29.37 11.57
C SER A 215 16.21 -29.13 11.70
N TYR A 216 16.83 -29.56 12.81
CA TYR A 216 18.26 -29.33 13.08
C TYR A 216 19.18 -30.39 12.49
N THR A 217 18.73 -31.66 12.43
CA THR A 217 19.61 -32.78 12.04
C THR A 217 19.50 -33.17 10.56
N HIS A 218 18.37 -32.92 9.89
CA HIS A 218 18.14 -33.44 8.55
C HIS A 218 18.18 -32.40 7.44
N LEU A 219 17.82 -31.14 7.70
CA LEU A 219 17.90 -30.07 6.69
C LEU A 219 19.32 -29.49 6.50
N ARG A 220 20.23 -29.64 7.49
CA ARG A 220 21.64 -29.23 7.36
C ARG A 220 22.56 -30.29 6.76
N ALA A 221 22.11 -31.49 6.55
CA ALA A 221 22.95 -32.58 5.98
C ALA A 221 23.09 -32.50 4.44
N HIS A 222 22.46 -31.51 3.78
CA HIS A 222 22.49 -31.30 2.35
C HIS A 222 23.01 -29.92 1.91
N GLU A 223 23.63 -29.13 2.81
CA GLU A 223 24.56 -28.04 2.47
C GLU A 223 26.00 -28.59 2.48
#